data_15ce0fc885a3ea146623b8051a7c863c
#
_entry.id   15ce0fc885a3ea146623b8051a7c863c
#
_cell.length_a   1.000
_cell.length_b   1.000
_cell.length_c   1.000
_cell.angle_alpha   90.00
_cell.angle_beta   90.00
_cell.angle_gamma   90.00
#
_symmetry.space_group_name_H-M   'P 1'
#
loop_
_entity.id
_entity.type
_entity.pdbx_description
1 polymer ?
#
loop_
_entity_poly.entity_id
_entity_poly.type
_entity_poly.pdbx_seq_one_letter_code
_entity_poly.pdbx_strand_id
1 'polypeptide(L)'
;MSTAIHRRVRALCAGQDPTFIARLASGWAVMGDPQVLPGYCLLLPDPVVAHLNDFDGAARSRFLADAAALGDAVLAATGALRINYAMFGNLEPALHAHVIPRYGHEPGPQQALQPWALDWDAAPRFDAASHGTLRERIHAALGKAGVIGARGRVHHLDLTVADLAGATAFYEAVLPLMGFRRMADCPEGPVWLGDAVEIGLQAARNARPHDRYAPGLHHVAFEAPSRGDVDRVYEQLRALHVQVLDAPAEYPDYGTGYYAVFFSDPDGIKIEYAYTPG
;
A
#
# COMPACT_ATOMS: atom_id res chain seq x y z
N MET A 1 -17.50 18.61 17.43
CA MET A 1 -16.87 19.89 17.02
C MET A 1 -15.78 19.61 15.98
N SER A 2 -15.58 20.50 15.01
CA SER A 2 -14.51 20.31 14.00
C SER A 2 -13.17 20.83 14.55
N THR A 3 -12.24 19.96 14.86
CA THR A 3 -10.91 20.28 15.40
C THR A 3 -9.94 20.70 14.28
N ALA A 4 -8.73 21.14 14.63
CA ALA A 4 -7.67 21.44 13.66
C ALA A 4 -7.31 20.18 12.83
N ILE A 5 -7.26 19.01 13.47
CA ILE A 5 -7.01 17.74 12.77
C ILE A 5 -8.10 17.43 11.75
N HIS A 6 -9.38 17.61 12.08
CA HIS A 6 -10.47 17.43 11.11
C HIS A 6 -10.34 18.36 9.89
N ARG A 7 -9.95 19.63 10.12
CA ARG A 7 -9.73 20.57 9.00
C ARG A 7 -8.56 20.14 8.15
N ARG A 8 -7.48 19.70 8.77
CA ARG A 8 -6.26 19.26 8.08
C ARG A 8 -6.51 18.01 7.25
N VAL A 9 -7.22 17.01 7.80
CA VAL A 9 -7.60 15.78 7.06
C VAL A 9 -8.48 16.14 5.85
N ARG A 10 -9.43 17.05 6.00
CA ARG A 10 -10.22 17.54 4.83
C ARG A 10 -9.36 18.19 3.76
N ALA A 11 -8.39 19.02 4.15
CA ALA A 11 -7.46 19.65 3.19
C ALA A 11 -6.57 18.60 2.49
N LEU A 12 -6.15 17.54 3.21
CA LEU A 12 -5.40 16.42 2.65
C LEU A 12 -6.25 15.63 1.64
N CYS A 13 -7.51 15.33 1.97
CA CYS A 13 -8.44 14.68 1.03
C CYS A 13 -8.67 15.52 -0.23
N ALA A 14 -8.63 16.86 -0.12
CA ALA A 14 -8.75 17.79 -1.25
C ALA A 14 -7.43 18.04 -2.00
N GLY A 15 -6.30 17.42 -1.56
CA GLY A 15 -4.98 17.67 -2.16
C GLY A 15 -4.41 19.07 -1.92
N GLN A 16 -4.86 19.75 -0.86
CA GLN A 16 -4.55 21.17 -0.59
C GLN A 16 -3.59 21.39 0.58
N ASP A 17 -3.13 20.32 1.25
CA ASP A 17 -2.15 20.44 2.34
C ASP A 17 -0.71 20.32 1.79
N PRO A 18 0.09 21.42 1.82
CA PRO A 18 1.45 21.41 1.27
C PRO A 18 2.43 20.52 2.05
N THR A 19 2.07 20.15 3.28
CA THR A 19 2.89 19.33 4.16
C THR A 19 2.73 17.83 3.90
N PHE A 20 1.84 17.44 2.99
CA PHE A 20 1.54 16.05 2.66
C PHE A 20 2.79 15.25 2.30
N ILE A 21 2.98 14.12 2.96
CA ILE A 21 4.03 13.13 2.66
C ILE A 21 3.41 11.94 1.93
N ALA A 22 2.46 11.25 2.58
CA ALA A 22 1.89 10.01 2.05
C ALA A 22 0.53 9.68 2.68
N ARG A 23 -0.30 8.90 1.96
CA ARG A 23 -1.45 8.20 2.52
C ARG A 23 -0.99 6.83 3.00
N LEU A 24 -1.14 6.56 4.29
CA LEU A 24 -0.89 5.26 4.92
C LEU A 24 -2.21 4.51 5.14
N ALA A 25 -2.14 3.27 5.52
CA ALA A 25 -3.33 2.43 5.70
C ALA A 25 -4.29 2.97 6.78
N SER A 26 -3.77 3.61 7.85
CA SER A 26 -4.57 4.16 8.96
C SER A 26 -4.82 5.67 8.85
N GLY A 27 -4.17 6.40 7.94
CA GLY A 27 -4.30 7.84 7.90
C GLY A 27 -3.29 8.54 7.00
N TRP A 28 -2.94 9.77 7.33
CA TRP A 28 -2.12 10.68 6.56
C TRP A 28 -0.81 11.01 7.27
N ALA A 29 0.31 10.70 6.64
CA ALA A 29 1.61 11.18 7.06
C ALA A 29 1.85 12.58 6.51
N VAL A 30 2.23 13.52 7.36
CA VAL A 30 2.47 14.93 7.00
C VAL A 30 3.70 15.47 7.73
N MET A 31 4.35 16.46 7.16
CA MET A 31 5.35 17.25 7.90
C MET A 31 4.67 18.01 9.01
N GLY A 32 5.32 18.07 10.18
CA GLY A 32 4.89 18.93 11.29
C GLY A 32 5.04 20.41 10.93
N ASP A 33 4.18 21.26 11.50
CA ASP A 33 4.25 22.70 11.39
C ASP A 33 3.95 23.30 12.77
N PRO A 34 4.95 23.87 13.44
CA PRO A 34 6.32 24.19 12.97
C PRO A 34 7.29 22.99 12.92
N GLN A 35 8.42 23.14 12.23
CA GLN A 35 9.53 22.18 12.17
C GLN A 35 10.51 22.43 13.32
N VAL A 36 10.09 22.08 14.55
CA VAL A 36 10.91 22.26 15.78
C VAL A 36 12.24 21.51 15.71
N LEU A 37 12.25 20.38 15.04
CA LEU A 37 13.43 19.65 14.61
C LEU A 37 13.23 19.22 13.16
N PRO A 38 14.25 19.31 12.29
CA PRO A 38 14.11 18.94 10.88
C PRO A 38 13.60 17.50 10.71
N GLY A 39 12.53 17.32 9.96
CA GLY A 39 11.91 15.99 9.78
C GLY A 39 10.87 15.63 10.83
N TYR A 40 10.48 16.54 11.71
CA TYR A 40 9.31 16.33 12.56
C TYR A 40 8.07 16.09 11.69
N CYS A 41 7.38 15.00 11.96
CA CYS A 41 6.19 14.54 11.24
C CYS A 41 5.01 14.29 12.18
N LEU A 42 3.82 14.25 11.57
CA LEU A 42 2.59 13.80 12.22
C LEU A 42 1.97 12.65 11.42
N LEU A 43 1.36 11.71 12.11
CA LEU A 43 0.38 10.77 11.55
C LEU A 43 -1.01 11.18 12.03
N LEU A 44 -1.90 11.50 11.08
CA LEU A 44 -3.28 11.92 11.31
C LEU A 44 -4.21 10.77 10.90
N PRO A 45 -5.05 10.23 11.80
CA PRO A 45 -5.92 9.11 11.44
C PRO A 45 -7.04 9.54 10.49
N ASP A 46 -7.48 8.60 9.66
CA ASP A 46 -8.63 8.79 8.79
C ASP A 46 -9.42 7.46 8.70
N PRO A 47 -10.62 7.40 9.30
CA PRO A 47 -11.37 8.50 9.91
C PRO A 47 -10.74 9.07 11.18
N VAL A 48 -11.00 10.38 11.42
CA VAL A 48 -10.52 11.06 12.64
C VAL A 48 -11.30 10.54 13.86
N VAL A 49 -10.56 10.14 14.89
CA VAL A 49 -11.09 9.72 16.21
C VAL A 49 -10.57 10.63 17.32
N ALA A 50 -11.18 10.61 18.49
CA ALA A 50 -10.77 11.50 19.58
C ALA A 50 -9.44 11.05 20.21
N HIS A 51 -9.25 9.74 20.41
CA HIS A 51 -8.03 9.19 21.01
C HIS A 51 -7.78 7.75 20.54
N LEU A 52 -6.59 7.22 20.85
CA LEU A 52 -6.14 5.89 20.39
C LEU A 52 -7.08 4.75 20.83
N ASN A 53 -7.72 4.88 21.99
CA ASN A 53 -8.59 3.83 22.54
C ASN A 53 -9.98 3.78 21.87
N ASP A 54 -10.33 4.75 21.02
CA ASP A 54 -11.55 4.71 20.20
C ASP A 54 -11.43 3.74 19.04
N PHE A 55 -10.22 3.36 18.66
CA PHE A 55 -10.00 2.31 17.67
C PHE A 55 -10.26 0.92 18.27
N ASP A 56 -10.82 0.03 17.44
CA ASP A 56 -10.78 -1.41 17.71
C ASP A 56 -9.33 -1.95 17.68
N GLY A 57 -9.15 -3.22 18.05
CA GLY A 57 -7.82 -3.82 18.17
C GLY A 57 -7.03 -3.80 16.84
N ALA A 58 -7.68 -4.06 15.71
CA ALA A 58 -7.03 -4.11 14.40
C ALA A 58 -6.66 -2.71 13.89
N ALA A 59 -7.58 -1.75 13.98
CA ALA A 59 -7.33 -0.36 13.60
C ALA A 59 -6.25 0.29 14.46
N ARG A 60 -6.27 0.02 15.78
CA ARG A 60 -5.24 0.48 16.71
C ARG A 60 -3.86 -0.06 16.36
N SER A 61 -3.75 -1.37 16.12
CA SER A 61 -2.49 -2.02 15.74
C SER A 61 -1.94 -1.44 14.44
N ARG A 62 -2.80 -1.19 13.46
CA ARG A 62 -2.43 -0.58 12.18
C ARG A 62 -1.93 0.85 12.36
N PHE A 63 -2.62 1.67 13.16
CA PHE A 63 -2.19 3.04 13.42
C PHE A 63 -0.82 3.10 14.10
N LEU A 64 -0.58 2.23 15.08
CA LEU A 64 0.72 2.14 15.75
C LEU A 64 1.83 1.63 14.80
N ALA A 65 1.52 0.65 13.95
CA ALA A 65 2.46 0.17 12.93
C ALA A 65 2.81 1.26 11.91
N ASP A 66 1.81 2.01 11.43
CA ASP A 66 2.03 3.14 10.51
C ASP A 66 2.86 4.26 11.17
N ALA A 67 2.64 4.54 12.46
CA ALA A 67 3.44 5.52 13.19
C ALA A 67 4.90 5.07 13.31
N ALA A 68 5.15 3.79 13.60
CA ALA A 68 6.49 3.22 13.64
C ALA A 68 7.17 3.27 12.26
N ALA A 69 6.46 2.85 11.20
CA ALA A 69 6.97 2.90 9.83
C ALA A 69 7.31 4.32 9.36
N LEU A 70 6.50 5.32 9.75
CA LEU A 70 6.83 6.73 9.50
C LEU A 70 8.12 7.13 10.23
N GLY A 71 8.32 6.66 11.47
CA GLY A 71 9.55 6.90 12.22
C GLY A 71 10.78 6.28 11.56
N ASP A 72 10.68 5.04 11.08
CA ASP A 72 11.75 4.37 10.34
C ASP A 72 12.12 5.15 9.06
N ALA A 73 11.11 5.65 8.34
CA ALA A 73 11.33 6.48 7.16
C ALA A 73 12.00 7.82 7.51
N VAL A 74 11.63 8.44 8.63
CA VAL A 74 12.29 9.65 9.13
C VAL A 74 13.74 9.36 9.51
N LEU A 75 14.04 8.26 10.22
CA LEU A 75 15.42 7.84 10.54
C LEU A 75 16.25 7.67 9.26
N ALA A 76 15.73 6.94 8.29
CA ALA A 76 16.41 6.70 7.00
C ALA A 76 16.66 7.99 6.21
N ALA A 77 15.70 8.93 6.25
CA ALA A 77 15.80 10.19 5.52
C ALA A 77 16.70 11.23 6.19
N THR A 78 16.80 11.22 7.53
CA THR A 78 17.46 12.29 8.30
C THR A 78 18.81 11.90 8.90
N GLY A 79 19.04 10.61 9.13
CA GLY A 79 20.16 10.13 9.92
C GLY A 79 20.03 10.45 11.43
N ALA A 80 18.81 10.70 11.91
CA ALA A 80 18.56 10.93 13.33
C ALA A 80 18.96 9.72 14.17
N LEU A 81 19.34 9.94 15.45
CA LEU A 81 19.75 8.88 16.36
C LEU A 81 18.57 8.05 16.86
N ARG A 82 17.40 8.67 17.00
CA ARG A 82 16.18 8.04 17.52
C ARG A 82 14.95 8.85 17.17
N ILE A 83 13.79 8.23 17.33
CA ILE A 83 12.49 8.90 17.23
C ILE A 83 11.84 8.94 18.62
N ASN A 84 11.29 10.09 18.99
CA ASN A 84 10.34 10.20 20.08
C ASN A 84 8.92 10.17 19.50
N TYR A 85 8.07 9.32 20.05
CA TYR A 85 6.65 9.24 19.69
C TYR A 85 5.81 9.80 20.82
N ALA A 86 4.76 10.55 20.47
CA ALA A 86 3.80 11.07 21.44
C ALA A 86 2.42 11.25 20.84
N MET A 87 1.38 11.08 21.67
CA MET A 87 -0.02 11.26 21.30
C MET A 87 -0.70 12.04 22.43
N PHE A 88 -0.99 13.31 22.20
CA PHE A 88 -1.64 14.16 23.18
C PHE A 88 -2.98 14.69 22.66
N GLY A 89 -3.99 14.74 23.53
CA GLY A 89 -5.33 15.25 23.22
C GLY A 89 -5.73 16.48 24.03
N ASN A 90 -4.80 17.10 24.78
CA ASN A 90 -5.15 18.13 25.75
C ASN A 90 -5.51 19.47 25.11
N LEU A 91 -4.76 19.87 24.07
CA LEU A 91 -5.00 21.12 23.34
C LEU A 91 -5.79 20.88 22.05
N GLU A 92 -5.54 19.78 21.37
CA GLU A 92 -6.24 19.35 20.17
C GLU A 92 -6.94 18.01 20.47
N PRO A 93 -8.25 18.00 20.74
CA PRO A 93 -8.99 16.81 21.18
C PRO A 93 -9.33 15.89 19.99
N ALA A 94 -8.35 15.54 19.20
CA ALA A 94 -8.41 14.55 18.14
C ALA A 94 -7.08 13.80 18.09
N LEU A 95 -7.12 12.49 17.84
CA LEU A 95 -5.92 11.67 17.74
C LEU A 95 -4.99 12.19 16.66
N HIS A 96 -3.72 12.32 17.03
CA HIS A 96 -2.58 12.52 16.12
C HIS A 96 -1.32 11.99 16.79
N ALA A 97 -0.48 11.32 16.03
CA ALA A 97 0.80 10.86 16.53
C ALA A 97 1.91 11.81 16.08
N HIS A 98 2.68 12.31 17.04
CA HIS A 98 3.91 13.05 16.79
C HIS A 98 5.04 12.06 16.58
N VAL A 99 5.82 12.25 15.51
CA VAL A 99 7.01 11.48 15.14
C VAL A 99 8.18 12.46 15.08
N ILE A 100 8.99 12.51 16.12
CA ILE A 100 9.96 13.59 16.37
C ILE A 100 11.36 13.01 16.35
N PRO A 101 12.19 13.34 15.33
CA PRO A 101 13.59 12.90 15.29
C PRO A 101 14.42 13.61 16.36
N ARG A 102 15.43 12.90 16.88
CA ARG A 102 16.42 13.42 17.83
C ARG A 102 17.82 13.22 17.28
N TYR A 103 18.64 14.24 17.39
CA TYR A 103 19.95 14.31 16.76
C TYR A 103 21.10 14.34 17.74
N GLY A 104 22.23 13.71 17.39
CA GLY A 104 23.44 13.74 18.19
C GLY A 104 24.13 15.11 18.24
N HIS A 105 23.80 15.99 17.31
CA HIS A 105 24.33 17.35 17.23
C HIS A 105 23.43 18.39 17.93
N GLU A 106 22.32 17.99 18.55
CA GLU A 106 21.53 18.91 19.39
C GLU A 106 22.43 19.44 20.54
N PRO A 107 22.30 20.73 20.92
CA PRO A 107 23.04 21.26 22.06
C PRO A 107 22.89 20.38 23.31
N GLY A 108 23.99 20.12 24.04
CA GLY A 108 24.03 19.14 25.12
C GLY A 108 22.86 19.19 26.11
N PRO A 109 22.43 20.37 26.62
CA PRO A 109 21.27 20.47 27.49
C PRO A 109 19.97 20.06 26.80
N GLN A 110 19.82 20.32 25.51
CA GLN A 110 18.60 20.00 24.75
C GLN A 110 18.44 18.49 24.46
N GLN A 111 19.55 17.74 24.36
CA GLN A 111 19.51 16.30 24.12
C GLN A 111 18.77 15.53 25.22
N ALA A 112 18.81 16.02 26.46
CA ALA A 112 18.13 15.42 27.60
C ALA A 112 16.68 15.89 27.76
N LEU A 113 16.29 16.97 27.08
CA LEU A 113 14.92 17.51 27.19
C LEU A 113 13.91 16.69 26.41
N GLN A 114 12.71 16.66 26.95
CA GLN A 114 11.55 16.19 26.19
C GLN A 114 11.25 17.18 25.04
N PRO A 115 10.72 16.73 23.89
CA PRO A 115 10.45 17.59 22.75
C PRO A 115 9.59 18.83 23.08
N TRP A 116 8.70 18.73 24.04
CA TRP A 116 7.84 19.85 24.48
C TRP A 116 8.57 20.94 25.28
N ALA A 117 9.76 20.67 25.72
CA ALA A 117 10.62 21.68 26.36
C ALA A 117 11.47 22.45 25.34
N LEU A 118 11.41 22.14 24.07
CA LEU A 118 12.04 22.90 23.00
C LEU A 118 11.22 24.17 22.70
N ASP A 119 11.87 25.14 22.07
CA ASP A 119 11.20 26.40 21.69
C ASP A 119 10.38 26.21 20.40
N TRP A 120 9.11 25.88 20.55
CA TRP A 120 8.18 25.70 19.45
C TRP A 120 7.77 27.00 18.78
N ASP A 121 7.78 28.11 19.52
CA ASP A 121 7.38 29.43 19.02
C ASP A 121 8.45 30.04 18.10
N ALA A 122 9.72 29.79 18.41
CA ALA A 122 10.85 30.20 17.56
C ALA A 122 11.10 29.25 16.38
N ALA A 123 10.47 28.06 16.36
CA ALA A 123 10.71 27.06 15.32
C ALA A 123 10.19 27.53 13.94
N PRO A 124 10.93 27.26 12.86
CA PRO A 124 10.52 27.67 11.52
C PRO A 124 9.23 26.95 11.11
N ARG A 125 8.32 27.70 10.46
CA ARG A 125 7.15 27.10 9.82
C ARG A 125 7.57 26.22 8.66
N PHE A 126 6.73 25.23 8.34
CA PHE A 126 6.94 24.44 7.13
C PHE A 126 6.92 25.35 5.89
N ASP A 127 7.97 25.22 5.10
CA ASP A 127 8.11 25.88 3.80
C ASP A 127 8.60 24.87 2.76
N ALA A 128 7.93 24.81 1.61
CA ALA A 128 8.22 23.83 0.58
C ALA A 128 9.62 24.00 -0.05
N ALA A 129 10.13 25.22 -0.12
CA ALA A 129 11.47 25.48 -0.65
C ALA A 129 12.56 24.93 0.26
N SER A 130 12.39 25.09 1.58
CA SER A 130 13.38 24.69 2.61
C SER A 130 13.21 23.22 3.02
N HIS A 131 11.98 22.70 3.08
CA HIS A 131 11.67 21.40 3.66
C HIS A 131 11.21 20.36 2.63
N GLY A 132 10.95 20.77 1.37
CA GLY A 132 10.39 19.90 0.32
C GLY A 132 11.29 18.71 0.00
N THR A 133 12.60 18.91 -0.13
CA THR A 133 13.55 17.83 -0.39
C THR A 133 13.54 16.78 0.72
N LEU A 134 13.46 17.19 1.98
CA LEU A 134 13.38 16.25 3.10
C LEU A 134 12.06 15.50 3.11
N ARG A 135 10.94 16.18 2.85
CA ARG A 135 9.62 15.56 2.69
C ARG A 135 9.64 14.47 1.61
N GLU A 136 10.24 14.75 0.44
CA GLU A 136 10.37 13.78 -0.66
C GLU A 136 11.25 12.58 -0.30
N ARG A 137 12.33 12.81 0.47
CA ARG A 137 13.17 11.71 0.98
C ARG A 137 12.42 10.80 1.94
N ILE A 138 11.58 11.36 2.84
CA ILE A 138 10.73 10.58 3.75
C ILE A 138 9.68 9.80 2.94
N HIS A 139 9.04 10.42 1.94
CA HIS A 139 8.12 9.75 1.03
C HIS A 139 8.79 8.57 0.31
N ALA A 140 9.98 8.78 -0.25
CA ALA A 140 10.73 7.73 -0.94
C ALA A 140 11.13 6.57 -0.01
N ALA A 141 11.48 6.88 1.26
CA ALA A 141 11.79 5.85 2.26
C ALA A 141 10.57 4.99 2.61
N LEU A 142 9.37 5.60 2.76
CA LEU A 142 8.10 4.87 2.93
C LEU A 142 7.79 3.96 1.73
N GLY A 143 8.07 4.43 0.51
CA GLY A 143 7.91 3.65 -0.71
C GLY A 143 8.85 2.43 -0.76
N LYS A 144 10.13 2.62 -0.43
CA LYS A 144 11.11 1.51 -0.37
C LYS A 144 10.77 0.46 0.68
N ALA A 145 10.16 0.87 1.78
CA ALA A 145 9.70 -0.02 2.84
C ALA A 145 8.35 -0.70 2.52
N GLY A 146 7.75 -0.44 1.36
CA GLY A 146 6.45 -0.98 0.96
C GLY A 146 5.26 -0.48 1.79
N VAL A 147 5.45 0.57 2.59
CA VAL A 147 4.41 1.12 3.48
C VAL A 147 3.36 1.92 2.72
N ILE A 148 3.77 2.56 1.64
CA ILE A 148 2.87 3.29 0.74
C ILE A 148 2.81 2.58 -0.60
N GLY A 149 1.60 2.44 -1.12
CA GLY A 149 1.40 1.92 -2.46
C GLY A 149 2.00 2.87 -3.50
N ALA A 150 2.69 2.33 -4.50
CA ALA A 150 3.10 3.12 -5.66
C ALA A 150 1.87 3.74 -6.33
N ARG A 151 1.98 5.02 -6.76
CA ARG A 151 0.93 5.63 -7.58
C ARG A 151 0.76 4.85 -8.87
N GLY A 152 -0.49 4.67 -9.31
CA GLY A 152 -0.78 3.95 -10.55
C GLY A 152 -0.76 2.43 -10.42
N ARG A 153 -0.78 1.85 -9.20
CA ARG A 153 -1.03 0.41 -9.02
C ARG A 153 -2.40 0.05 -9.58
N VAL A 154 -2.47 -1.14 -10.16
CA VAL A 154 -3.78 -1.69 -10.56
C VAL A 154 -4.62 -1.87 -9.30
N HIS A 155 -5.79 -1.23 -9.25
CA HIS A 155 -6.75 -1.36 -8.15
C HIS A 155 -7.61 -2.61 -8.34
N HIS A 156 -8.21 -2.74 -9.51
CA HIS A 156 -8.99 -3.91 -9.90
C HIS A 156 -8.82 -4.20 -11.40
N LEU A 157 -9.10 -5.42 -11.76
CA LEU A 157 -9.19 -5.89 -13.12
C LEU A 157 -10.50 -6.66 -13.27
N ASP A 158 -11.42 -6.16 -14.11
CA ASP A 158 -12.66 -6.85 -14.45
C ASP A 158 -12.48 -7.60 -15.78
N LEU A 159 -12.72 -8.91 -15.74
CA LEU A 159 -12.67 -9.78 -16.89
C LEU A 159 -14.10 -10.04 -17.37
N THR A 160 -14.32 -9.86 -18.66
CA THR A 160 -15.59 -10.20 -19.28
C THR A 160 -15.50 -11.62 -19.84
N VAL A 161 -16.38 -12.51 -19.37
CA VAL A 161 -16.36 -13.95 -19.65
C VAL A 161 -17.64 -14.40 -20.35
N ALA A 162 -17.53 -15.37 -21.24
CA ALA A 162 -18.66 -15.84 -22.02
C ALA A 162 -19.70 -16.62 -21.18
N ASP A 163 -19.22 -17.50 -20.30
CA ASP A 163 -20.02 -18.23 -19.30
C ASP A 163 -19.60 -17.82 -17.88
N LEU A 164 -20.40 -16.94 -17.27
CA LEU A 164 -20.10 -16.42 -15.93
C LEU A 164 -20.07 -17.53 -14.86
N ALA A 165 -20.96 -18.56 -14.98
CA ALA A 165 -21.01 -19.62 -13.98
C ALA A 165 -19.78 -20.55 -14.10
N GLY A 166 -19.44 -20.96 -15.32
CA GLY A 166 -18.27 -21.79 -15.59
C GLY A 166 -16.96 -21.07 -15.24
N ALA A 167 -16.84 -19.79 -15.62
CA ALA A 167 -15.68 -18.97 -15.26
C ALA A 167 -15.60 -18.75 -13.75
N THR A 168 -16.71 -18.51 -13.05
CA THR A 168 -16.73 -18.40 -11.58
C THR A 168 -16.16 -19.66 -10.94
N ALA A 169 -16.60 -20.84 -11.35
CA ALA A 169 -16.09 -22.11 -10.81
C ALA A 169 -14.57 -22.28 -11.07
N PHE A 170 -14.11 -21.88 -12.25
CA PHE A 170 -12.67 -21.89 -12.57
C PHE A 170 -11.87 -20.94 -11.65
N TYR A 171 -12.28 -19.68 -11.55
CA TYR A 171 -11.54 -18.68 -10.75
C TYR A 171 -11.65 -18.96 -9.24
N GLU A 172 -12.73 -19.56 -8.75
CA GLU A 172 -12.84 -20.05 -7.37
C GLU A 172 -11.85 -21.18 -7.06
N ALA A 173 -11.50 -22.00 -8.04
CA ALA A 173 -10.52 -23.06 -7.86
C ALA A 173 -9.07 -22.54 -8.00
N VAL A 174 -8.82 -21.55 -8.87
CA VAL A 174 -7.48 -21.13 -9.27
C VAL A 174 -6.95 -19.93 -8.45
N LEU A 175 -7.75 -18.89 -8.24
CA LEU A 175 -7.29 -17.67 -7.57
C LEU A 175 -6.81 -17.90 -6.13
N PRO A 176 -7.45 -18.77 -5.31
CA PRO A 176 -6.92 -19.10 -3.98
C PRO A 176 -5.52 -19.71 -3.97
N LEU A 177 -5.13 -20.41 -5.05
CA LEU A 177 -3.76 -20.97 -5.19
C LEU A 177 -2.70 -19.88 -5.20
N MET A 178 -3.06 -18.68 -5.65
CA MET A 178 -2.23 -17.47 -5.78
C MET A 178 -2.52 -16.45 -4.66
N GLY A 179 -3.20 -16.86 -3.57
CA GLY A 179 -3.42 -16.04 -2.38
C GLY A 179 -4.65 -15.12 -2.42
N PHE A 180 -5.50 -15.21 -3.45
CA PHE A 180 -6.75 -14.45 -3.50
C PHE A 180 -7.83 -15.10 -2.64
N ARG A 181 -8.71 -14.28 -2.07
CA ARG A 181 -9.89 -14.75 -1.33
C ARG A 181 -11.17 -14.19 -1.95
N ARG A 182 -12.20 -15.05 -2.00
CA ARG A 182 -13.54 -14.65 -2.46
C ARG A 182 -14.09 -13.54 -1.57
N MET A 183 -14.63 -12.50 -2.17
CA MET A 183 -15.38 -11.45 -1.49
C MET A 183 -16.88 -11.81 -1.41
N ALA A 184 -17.65 -11.05 -0.63
CA ALA A 184 -19.12 -11.14 -0.71
C ALA A 184 -19.60 -10.79 -2.12
N ASP A 185 -20.71 -11.39 -2.54
CA ASP A 185 -21.25 -11.16 -3.87
C ASP A 185 -21.58 -9.68 -4.12
N CYS A 186 -21.05 -9.15 -5.21
CA CYS A 186 -21.38 -7.84 -5.72
C CYS A 186 -22.51 -7.95 -6.76
N PRO A 187 -23.36 -6.90 -6.89
CA PRO A 187 -24.45 -6.93 -7.89
C PRO A 187 -23.95 -7.12 -9.33
N GLU A 188 -22.73 -6.74 -9.61
CA GLU A 188 -22.10 -6.78 -10.93
C GLU A 188 -21.44 -8.12 -11.24
N GLY A 189 -21.18 -8.96 -10.24
CA GLY A 189 -20.57 -10.29 -10.40
C GLY A 189 -19.63 -10.68 -9.26
N PRO A 190 -19.01 -11.86 -9.39
CA PRO A 190 -18.06 -12.36 -8.40
C PRO A 190 -16.76 -11.57 -8.38
N VAL A 191 -16.22 -11.34 -7.17
CA VAL A 191 -14.96 -10.59 -6.94
C VAL A 191 -14.05 -11.37 -5.99
N TRP A 192 -12.76 -11.39 -6.27
CA TRP A 192 -11.70 -11.91 -5.40
C TRP A 192 -10.71 -10.81 -5.08
N LEU A 193 -10.29 -10.74 -3.82
CA LEU A 193 -9.31 -9.78 -3.31
C LEU A 193 -7.97 -10.48 -3.07
N GLY A 194 -6.91 -10.02 -3.75
CA GLY A 194 -5.50 -10.28 -3.43
C GLY A 194 -4.93 -9.21 -2.50
N ASP A 195 -3.60 -9.23 -2.31
CA ASP A 195 -2.93 -8.27 -1.42
C ASP A 195 -3.15 -6.81 -1.82
N ALA A 196 -3.19 -6.52 -3.12
CA ALA A 196 -3.25 -5.15 -3.61
C ALA A 196 -4.13 -4.95 -4.86
N VAL A 197 -4.82 -5.99 -5.33
CA VAL A 197 -5.64 -5.96 -6.55
C VAL A 197 -6.88 -6.81 -6.37
N GLU A 198 -8.00 -6.36 -6.93
CA GLU A 198 -9.23 -7.15 -7.03
C GLU A 198 -9.36 -7.72 -8.44
N ILE A 199 -9.86 -8.96 -8.56
CA ILE A 199 -10.24 -9.56 -9.82
C ILE A 199 -11.77 -9.74 -9.82
N GLY A 200 -12.44 -9.07 -10.73
CA GLY A 200 -13.89 -9.18 -10.94
C GLY A 200 -14.23 -9.93 -12.22
N LEU A 201 -15.39 -10.62 -12.26
CA LEU A 201 -15.93 -11.21 -13.48
C LEU A 201 -17.26 -10.58 -13.83
N GLN A 202 -17.47 -10.34 -15.12
CA GLN A 202 -18.72 -9.87 -15.69
C GLN A 202 -19.14 -10.73 -16.88
N ALA A 203 -20.44 -10.94 -17.06
CA ALA A 203 -20.96 -11.65 -18.21
C ALA A 203 -20.77 -10.84 -19.50
N ALA A 204 -20.32 -11.51 -20.57
CA ALA A 204 -20.21 -10.90 -21.89
C ALA A 204 -21.58 -10.48 -22.41
N ARG A 205 -21.65 -9.30 -23.04
CA ARG A 205 -22.87 -8.79 -23.70
C ARG A 205 -22.92 -9.11 -25.18
N ASN A 206 -21.87 -9.73 -25.71
CA ASN A 206 -21.80 -10.19 -27.11
C ASN A 206 -20.97 -11.48 -27.18
N ALA A 207 -21.14 -12.26 -28.25
CA ALA A 207 -20.55 -13.58 -28.42
C ALA A 207 -19.18 -13.57 -29.14
N ARG A 208 -18.40 -12.49 -29.04
CA ARG A 208 -17.06 -12.49 -29.64
C ARG A 208 -16.10 -13.32 -28.78
N PRO A 209 -15.40 -14.31 -29.34
CA PRO A 209 -14.37 -15.03 -28.60
C PRO A 209 -13.22 -14.10 -28.26
N HIS A 210 -12.53 -14.38 -27.16
CA HIS A 210 -11.31 -13.68 -26.81
C HIS A 210 -10.20 -14.02 -27.83
N ASP A 211 -9.52 -12.99 -28.32
CA ASP A 211 -8.33 -13.12 -29.16
C ASP A 211 -7.23 -12.23 -28.58
N ARG A 212 -6.25 -12.87 -27.92
CA ARG A 212 -5.14 -12.16 -27.28
C ARG A 212 -4.22 -11.39 -28.24
N TYR A 213 -4.32 -11.65 -29.54
CA TYR A 213 -3.54 -10.94 -30.57
C TYR A 213 -4.33 -9.81 -31.23
N ALA A 214 -5.62 -9.68 -30.93
CA ALA A 214 -6.41 -8.51 -31.25
C ALA A 214 -6.14 -7.37 -30.26
N PRO A 215 -6.43 -6.10 -30.62
CA PRO A 215 -6.32 -5.00 -29.65
C PRO A 215 -7.15 -5.27 -28.40
N GLY A 216 -6.48 -5.29 -27.22
CA GLY A 216 -7.10 -5.59 -25.93
C GLY A 216 -6.13 -6.25 -24.95
N LEU A 217 -6.65 -7.12 -24.10
CA LEU A 217 -5.85 -7.83 -23.10
C LEU A 217 -5.08 -8.99 -23.79
N HIS A 218 -3.75 -8.96 -23.69
CA HIS A 218 -2.91 -10.06 -24.13
C HIS A 218 -2.82 -11.18 -23.08
N HIS A 219 -2.53 -10.84 -21.83
CA HIS A 219 -2.50 -11.73 -20.67
C HIS A 219 -2.51 -10.94 -19.35
N VAL A 220 -2.74 -11.66 -18.25
CA VAL A 220 -2.58 -11.15 -16.89
C VAL A 220 -1.46 -11.93 -16.23
N ALA A 221 -0.45 -11.21 -15.67
CA ALA A 221 0.62 -11.83 -14.91
C ALA A 221 0.46 -11.54 -13.42
N PHE A 222 0.55 -12.58 -12.59
CA PHE A 222 0.57 -12.50 -11.13
C PHE A 222 1.97 -12.83 -10.61
N GLU A 223 2.39 -12.12 -9.57
CA GLU A 223 3.69 -12.31 -8.95
C GLU A 223 3.69 -13.52 -8.00
N ALA A 224 4.69 -14.39 -8.14
CA ALA A 224 4.92 -15.51 -7.26
C ALA A 224 6.04 -15.20 -6.27
N PRO A 225 5.94 -15.60 -4.97
CA PRO A 225 6.95 -15.30 -3.97
C PRO A 225 8.23 -16.11 -4.16
N SER A 226 8.20 -17.22 -4.90
CA SER A 226 9.35 -18.07 -5.17
C SER A 226 9.13 -18.99 -6.36
N ARG A 227 10.21 -19.55 -6.91
CA ARG A 227 10.14 -20.63 -7.93
C ARG A 227 9.35 -21.84 -7.42
N GLY A 228 9.60 -22.26 -6.18
CA GLY A 228 8.88 -23.38 -5.58
C GLY A 228 7.38 -23.16 -5.45
N ASP A 229 6.94 -21.89 -5.36
CA ASP A 229 5.52 -21.56 -5.37
C ASP A 229 4.91 -21.66 -6.78
N VAL A 230 5.67 -21.29 -7.80
CA VAL A 230 5.28 -21.51 -9.21
C VAL A 230 5.08 -23.01 -9.49
N ASP A 231 6.04 -23.85 -9.04
CA ASP A 231 5.93 -25.31 -9.20
C ASP A 231 4.75 -25.88 -8.43
N ARG A 232 4.50 -25.42 -7.22
CA ARG A 232 3.35 -25.83 -6.40
C ARG A 232 2.02 -25.50 -7.09
N VAL A 233 1.88 -24.29 -7.61
CA VAL A 233 0.68 -23.86 -8.34
C VAL A 233 0.49 -24.71 -9.60
N TYR A 234 1.55 -24.95 -10.35
CA TYR A 234 1.52 -25.80 -11.53
C TYR A 234 0.97 -27.21 -11.25
N GLU A 235 1.46 -27.88 -10.20
CA GLU A 235 0.95 -29.21 -9.85
C GLU A 235 -0.54 -29.16 -9.48
N GLN A 236 -1.00 -28.10 -8.83
CA GLN A 236 -2.41 -27.94 -8.52
C GLN A 236 -3.27 -27.62 -9.75
N LEU A 237 -2.78 -26.80 -10.70
CA LEU A 237 -3.44 -26.57 -11.98
C LEU A 237 -3.62 -27.87 -12.77
N ARG A 238 -2.61 -28.75 -12.77
CA ARG A 238 -2.70 -30.08 -13.39
C ARG A 238 -3.75 -30.98 -12.72
N ALA A 239 -3.80 -30.99 -11.39
CA ALA A 239 -4.79 -31.75 -10.62
C ALA A 239 -6.23 -31.26 -10.88
N LEU A 240 -6.40 -29.98 -11.14
CA LEU A 240 -7.67 -29.35 -11.51
C LEU A 240 -8.00 -29.47 -13.01
N HIS A 241 -7.15 -30.13 -13.81
CA HIS A 241 -7.26 -30.24 -15.26
C HIS A 241 -7.35 -28.89 -16.00
N VAL A 242 -6.70 -27.86 -15.45
CA VAL A 242 -6.60 -26.56 -16.10
C VAL A 242 -5.70 -26.67 -17.34
N GLN A 243 -6.06 -25.98 -18.41
CA GLN A 243 -5.26 -25.93 -19.64
C GLN A 243 -3.96 -25.15 -19.39
N VAL A 244 -2.86 -25.88 -19.17
CA VAL A 244 -1.52 -25.30 -19.11
C VAL A 244 -1.04 -25.07 -20.54
N LEU A 245 -0.58 -23.83 -20.80
CA LEU A 245 -0.02 -23.43 -22.10
C LEU A 245 1.47 -23.72 -22.15
N ASP A 246 2.21 -23.30 -21.11
CA ASP A 246 3.63 -23.55 -20.95
C ASP A 246 3.89 -23.99 -19.50
N ALA A 247 4.54 -25.14 -19.31
CA ALA A 247 4.97 -25.62 -17.99
C ALA A 247 6.04 -24.69 -17.38
N PRO A 248 6.27 -24.77 -16.05
CA PRO A 248 7.27 -23.91 -15.42
C PRO A 248 8.62 -23.98 -16.11
N ALA A 249 9.16 -22.84 -16.47
CA ALA A 249 10.45 -22.69 -17.14
C ALA A 249 11.09 -21.34 -16.85
N GLU A 250 12.40 -21.25 -17.09
CA GLU A 250 13.11 -19.96 -17.10
C GLU A 250 12.84 -19.21 -18.42
N TYR A 251 12.67 -17.90 -18.31
CA TYR A 251 12.46 -16.99 -19.43
C TYR A 251 13.52 -15.88 -19.41
N PRO A 252 14.78 -16.16 -19.84
CA PRO A 252 15.89 -15.22 -19.73
C PRO A 252 15.65 -13.90 -20.48
N ASP A 253 14.83 -13.95 -21.54
CA ASP A 253 14.48 -12.77 -22.33
C ASP A 253 13.61 -11.76 -21.55
N TYR A 254 12.93 -12.19 -20.49
CA TYR A 254 12.15 -11.31 -19.60
C TYR A 254 12.96 -10.80 -18.42
N GLY A 255 14.09 -11.42 -18.11
CA GLY A 255 14.99 -11.01 -17.05
C GLY A 255 15.77 -12.18 -16.44
N THR A 256 16.89 -11.87 -15.79
CA THR A 256 17.71 -12.87 -15.13
C THR A 256 16.93 -13.53 -13.99
N GLY A 257 16.76 -14.85 -14.08
CA GLY A 257 16.08 -15.65 -13.05
C GLY A 257 14.56 -15.58 -13.10
N TYR A 258 13.98 -14.96 -14.13
CA TYR A 258 12.53 -14.98 -14.37
C TYR A 258 12.05 -16.42 -14.57
N TYR A 259 11.08 -16.86 -13.77
CA TYR A 259 10.58 -18.24 -13.80
C TYR A 259 9.06 -18.24 -13.72
N ALA A 260 8.37 -18.83 -14.69
CA ALA A 260 6.92 -18.70 -14.82
C ALA A 260 6.24 -19.97 -15.35
N VAL A 261 4.95 -20.07 -15.03
CA VAL A 261 3.98 -20.99 -15.65
C VAL A 261 2.91 -20.17 -16.36
N PHE A 262 2.47 -20.65 -17.53
CA PHE A 262 1.37 -20.05 -18.28
C PHE A 262 0.21 -21.03 -18.44
N PHE A 263 -1.00 -20.54 -18.23
CA PHE A 263 -2.23 -21.32 -18.37
C PHE A 263 -3.35 -20.42 -18.90
N SER A 264 -4.49 -21.02 -19.27
CA SER A 264 -5.64 -20.24 -19.74
C SER A 264 -6.89 -20.52 -18.92
N ASP A 265 -7.74 -19.51 -18.86
CA ASP A 265 -9.11 -19.66 -18.40
C ASP A 265 -10.00 -20.33 -19.46
N PRO A 266 -11.31 -20.61 -19.16
CA PRO A 266 -12.22 -21.20 -20.10
C PRO A 266 -12.47 -20.40 -21.40
N ASP A 267 -12.29 -19.09 -21.37
CA ASP A 267 -12.44 -18.22 -22.53
C ASP A 267 -11.14 -18.03 -23.33
N GLY A 268 -10.03 -18.66 -22.89
CA GLY A 268 -8.72 -18.54 -23.53
C GLY A 268 -7.93 -17.31 -23.09
N ILE A 269 -8.34 -16.61 -22.03
CA ILE A 269 -7.54 -15.53 -21.43
C ILE A 269 -6.28 -16.17 -20.85
N LYS A 270 -5.10 -15.75 -21.37
CA LYS A 270 -3.81 -16.24 -20.87
C LYS A 270 -3.53 -15.64 -19.51
N ILE A 271 -3.17 -16.50 -18.56
CA ILE A 271 -2.76 -16.15 -17.20
C ILE A 271 -1.33 -16.62 -17.00
N GLU A 272 -0.55 -15.79 -16.36
CA GLU A 272 0.84 -16.06 -16.02
C GLU A 272 1.01 -15.99 -14.50
N TYR A 273 1.80 -16.91 -13.93
CA TYR A 273 2.23 -16.85 -12.55
C TYR A 273 3.75 -16.91 -12.53
N ALA A 274 4.39 -15.78 -12.20
CA ALA A 274 5.80 -15.55 -12.44
C ALA A 274 6.55 -15.13 -11.17
N TYR A 275 7.70 -15.75 -10.95
CA TYR A 275 8.70 -15.32 -9.98
C TYR A 275 9.78 -14.50 -10.66
N THR A 276 10.07 -13.33 -10.10
CA THR A 276 11.19 -12.48 -10.48
C THR A 276 12.07 -12.26 -9.25
N PRO A 277 13.36 -12.63 -9.28
CA PRO A 277 14.27 -12.31 -8.17
C PRO A 277 14.40 -10.80 -8.03
N GLY A 278 14.30 -10.28 -6.79
CA GLY A 278 14.40 -8.86 -6.46
C GLY A 278 15.81 -8.30 -6.63
#